data_e877693af355d8feb9c6c259c3750a0d
#
_entry.id   e877693af355d8feb9c6c259c3750a0d
#
_cell.length_a   1.000
_cell.length_b   1.000
_cell.length_c   1.000
_cell.angle_alpha   90.00
_cell.angle_beta   90.00
_cell.angle_gamma   90.00
#
_symmetry.space_group_name_H-M   'P 1'
#
loop_
_entity.id
_entity.type
_entity.pdbx_description
1 polymer ?
#
loop_
_entity_poly.entity_id
_entity_poly.type
_entity_poly.pdbx_seq_one_letter_code
_entity_poly.pdbx_strand_id
1 'polypeptide(L)'
;MNRQLTMLIVDDMEVERISFAEIFKDEYQILEAENGKQAMEQLEQQKVHIVLLDLCMPVMDGFEVIREMKQQDKYADIPIVAKTAIDEKTEVKALEAGADEYIFSPCDPAIVKKRVHNLVEKYILEREKIRAQLEKEQEMGRAKELFLAR
;
A
#
# COMPACT_ATOMS: atom_id res chain seq x y z
N MET A 1 5.14 12.73 -18.24
CA MET A 1 4.30 13.16 -17.12
C MET A 1 4.30 12.10 -16.03
N ASN A 2 4.76 12.48 -14.88
CA ASN A 2 4.72 11.57 -13.73
C ASN A 2 3.28 11.50 -13.22
N ARG A 3 2.67 10.34 -13.38
CA ARG A 3 1.39 10.09 -12.75
C ARG A 3 1.59 10.12 -11.24
N GLN A 4 0.90 11.02 -10.58
CA GLN A 4 0.90 11.08 -9.15
C GLN A 4 0.20 9.84 -8.58
N LEU A 5 0.90 9.11 -7.73
CA LEU A 5 0.33 7.95 -7.05
C LEU A 5 -0.61 8.40 -5.93
N THR A 6 -1.59 7.59 -5.62
CA THR A 6 -2.57 7.87 -4.57
C THR A 6 -2.25 7.10 -3.30
N MET A 7 -2.14 7.82 -2.19
CA MET A 7 -1.92 7.28 -0.85
C MET A 7 -3.18 7.43 -0.01
N LEU A 8 -3.62 6.35 0.62
CA LEU A 8 -4.69 6.38 1.60
C LEU A 8 -4.09 6.39 3.01
N ILE A 9 -4.39 7.42 3.77
CA ILE A 9 -3.95 7.56 5.16
C ILE A 9 -5.14 7.25 6.07
N VAL A 10 -4.99 6.21 6.88
CA VAL A 10 -6.04 5.74 7.79
C VAL A 10 -5.59 5.91 9.22
N ASP A 11 -6.23 6.82 9.95
CA ASP A 11 -5.90 7.14 11.33
C ASP A 11 -7.11 7.82 11.97
N ASP A 12 -7.49 7.39 13.17
CA ASP A 12 -8.62 7.99 13.88
C ASP A 12 -8.30 9.35 14.50
N MET A 13 -7.02 9.69 14.63
CA MET A 13 -6.58 10.98 15.17
C MET A 13 -6.34 11.97 14.03
N GLU A 14 -7.16 13.00 13.96
CA GLU A 14 -7.08 14.02 12.93
C GLU A 14 -5.70 14.69 12.85
N VAL A 15 -5.11 15.00 14.00
CA VAL A 15 -3.78 15.65 14.07
C VAL A 15 -2.71 14.79 13.42
N GLU A 16 -2.70 13.49 13.69
CA GLU A 16 -1.75 12.57 13.10
C GLU A 16 -2.00 12.39 11.61
N ARG A 17 -3.27 12.28 11.23
CA ARG A 17 -3.67 12.14 9.82
C ARG A 17 -3.20 13.35 8.99
N ILE A 18 -3.42 14.55 9.51
CA ILE A 18 -2.97 15.80 8.88
C ILE A 18 -1.44 15.84 8.80
N SER A 19 -0.75 15.44 9.87
CA SER A 19 0.72 15.43 9.90
C SER A 19 1.31 14.53 8.80
N PHE A 20 0.76 13.35 8.62
CA PHE A 20 1.22 12.44 7.56
C PHE A 20 0.85 12.97 6.17
N ALA A 21 -0.32 13.56 6.01
CA ALA A 21 -0.72 14.18 4.76
C ALA A 21 0.25 15.29 4.36
N GLU A 22 0.70 16.11 5.29
CA GLU A 22 1.69 17.17 5.05
C GLU A 22 3.02 16.61 4.56
N ILE A 23 3.45 15.47 5.09
CA ILE A 23 4.70 14.82 4.67
C ILE A 23 4.65 14.41 3.19
N PHE A 24 3.51 13.93 2.71
CA PHE A 24 3.40 13.26 1.41
C PHE A 24 2.63 14.04 0.33
N LYS A 25 2.01 15.14 0.65
CA LYS A 25 1.12 15.89 -0.28
C LYS A 25 1.77 16.31 -1.59
N ASP A 26 3.08 16.55 -1.60
CA ASP A 26 3.77 17.01 -2.81
C ASP A 26 4.08 15.84 -3.77
N GLU A 27 4.14 14.62 -3.26
CA GLU A 27 4.50 13.45 -4.04
C GLU A 27 3.31 12.52 -4.32
N TYR A 28 2.25 12.60 -3.52
CA TYR A 28 1.09 11.73 -3.61
C TYR A 28 -0.21 12.52 -3.61
N GLN A 29 -1.20 11.98 -4.30
CA GLN A 29 -2.58 12.39 -4.07
C GLN A 29 -3.03 11.72 -2.77
N ILE A 30 -3.52 12.51 -1.81
CA ILE A 30 -3.85 12.03 -0.47
C ILE A 30 -5.36 11.79 -0.33
N LEU A 31 -5.71 10.59 0.12
CA LEU A 31 -7.05 10.26 0.60
C LEU A 31 -6.95 9.97 2.08
N GLU A 32 -8.00 10.27 2.82
CA GLU A 32 -8.03 10.09 4.27
C GLU A 32 -9.23 9.26 4.71
N ALA A 33 -9.02 8.46 5.76
CA ALA A 33 -10.07 7.71 6.42
C ALA A 33 -9.87 7.76 7.93
N GLU A 34 -10.94 7.87 8.68
CA GLU A 34 -10.91 7.96 10.15
C GLU A 34 -10.98 6.60 10.85
N ASN A 35 -11.35 5.57 10.12
CA ASN A 35 -11.49 4.20 10.63
C ASN A 35 -11.40 3.19 9.49
N GLY A 36 -11.39 1.92 9.85
CA GLY A 36 -11.26 0.85 8.87
C GLY A 36 -12.43 0.75 7.90
N LYS A 37 -13.64 1.07 8.35
CA LYS A 37 -14.82 1.04 7.49
C LYS A 37 -14.70 2.09 6.38
N GLN A 38 -14.33 3.32 6.73
CA GLN A 38 -14.09 4.37 5.75
C GLN A 38 -12.93 4.02 4.82
N ALA A 39 -11.90 3.36 5.35
CA ALA A 39 -10.77 2.90 4.53
C ALA A 39 -11.24 1.95 3.43
N MET A 40 -12.08 0.98 3.77
CA MET A 40 -12.61 0.04 2.78
C MET A 40 -13.51 0.74 1.77
N GLU A 41 -14.30 1.72 2.18
CA GLU A 41 -15.12 2.53 1.29
C GLU A 41 -14.26 3.31 0.28
N GLN A 42 -13.16 3.92 0.75
CA GLN A 42 -12.23 4.64 -0.13
C GLN A 42 -11.57 3.69 -1.14
N LEU A 43 -11.18 2.50 -0.71
CA LEU A 43 -10.60 1.50 -1.59
C LEU A 43 -11.57 1.06 -2.70
N GLU A 44 -12.87 1.04 -2.44
CA GLU A 44 -13.89 0.71 -3.44
C GLU A 44 -14.12 1.84 -4.44
N GLN A 45 -14.04 3.08 -3.99
CA GLN A 45 -14.38 4.27 -4.79
C GLN A 45 -13.20 4.82 -5.59
N GLN A 46 -11.98 4.64 -5.12
CA GLN A 46 -10.79 5.24 -5.68
C GLN A 46 -9.69 4.21 -5.91
N LYS A 47 -8.86 4.44 -6.91
CA LYS A 47 -7.67 3.62 -7.10
C LYS A 47 -6.58 4.07 -6.11
N VAL A 48 -6.19 3.18 -5.22
CA VAL A 48 -5.19 3.44 -4.18
C VAL A 48 -3.93 2.63 -4.48
N HIS A 49 -2.76 3.27 -4.36
CA HIS A 49 -1.48 2.66 -4.66
C HIS A 49 -0.70 2.25 -3.42
N ILE A 50 -0.96 2.89 -2.28
CA ILE A 50 -0.33 2.58 -1.00
C ILE A 50 -1.25 2.99 0.15
N VAL A 51 -1.24 2.23 1.22
CA VAL A 51 -2.02 2.51 2.44
C VAL A 51 -1.07 2.72 3.61
N LEU A 52 -1.23 3.86 4.30
CA LEU A 52 -0.57 4.13 5.57
C LEU A 52 -1.64 3.95 6.65
N LEU A 53 -1.49 2.94 7.49
CA LEU A 53 -2.55 2.40 8.30
C LEU A 53 -2.20 2.36 9.79
N ASP A 54 -3.00 3.09 10.61
CA ASP A 54 -2.94 2.98 12.06
C ASP A 54 -3.57 1.64 12.49
N LEU A 55 -2.89 0.91 13.35
CA LEU A 55 -3.37 -0.37 13.84
C LEU A 55 -4.37 -0.25 14.98
N CYS A 56 -4.32 0.84 15.74
CA CYS A 56 -5.17 1.06 16.91
C CYS A 56 -6.28 2.07 16.61
N MET A 57 -7.43 1.60 16.16
CA MET A 57 -8.58 2.44 15.81
C MET A 57 -9.88 1.84 16.35
N PRO A 58 -10.89 2.67 16.68
CA PRO A 58 -12.21 2.16 17.01
C PRO A 58 -12.97 1.68 15.76
N VAL A 59 -14.07 0.95 15.96
CA VAL A 59 -14.99 0.42 14.94
C VAL A 59 -14.40 -0.74 14.16
N MET A 60 -13.35 -0.50 13.40
CA MET A 60 -12.62 -1.51 12.65
C MET A 60 -11.14 -1.17 12.73
N ASP A 61 -10.37 -1.98 13.44
CA ASP A 61 -8.95 -1.72 13.65
C ASP A 61 -8.10 -2.03 12.40
N GLY A 62 -6.82 -1.64 12.45
CA GLY A 62 -5.93 -1.82 11.32
C GLY A 62 -5.67 -3.27 10.95
N PHE A 63 -5.69 -4.19 11.91
CA PHE A 63 -5.53 -5.62 11.62
C PHE A 63 -6.70 -6.16 10.79
N GLU A 64 -7.91 -5.71 11.09
CA GLU A 64 -9.10 -6.09 10.30
C GLU A 64 -9.01 -5.55 8.88
N VAL A 65 -8.52 -4.32 8.71
CA VAL A 65 -8.31 -3.73 7.38
C VAL A 65 -7.31 -4.59 6.58
N ILE A 66 -6.20 -4.97 7.20
CA ILE A 66 -5.19 -5.81 6.54
C ILE A 66 -5.82 -7.13 6.09
N ARG A 67 -6.56 -7.80 6.97
CA ARG A 67 -7.22 -9.07 6.65
C ARG A 67 -8.20 -8.92 5.49
N GLU A 68 -9.04 -7.89 5.53
CA GLU A 68 -10.01 -7.61 4.47
C GLU A 68 -9.34 -7.36 3.12
N MET A 69 -8.27 -6.58 3.12
CA MET A 69 -7.52 -6.30 1.89
C MET A 69 -6.86 -7.56 1.33
N LYS A 70 -6.24 -8.39 2.19
CA LYS A 70 -5.54 -9.58 1.75
C LYS A 70 -6.47 -10.68 1.23
N GLN A 71 -7.74 -10.68 1.63
CA GLN A 71 -8.74 -11.63 1.15
C GLN A 71 -9.31 -11.27 -0.22
N GLN A 72 -9.09 -10.05 -0.71
CA GLN A 72 -9.64 -9.59 -1.98
C GLN A 72 -8.52 -9.38 -3.00
N ASP A 73 -8.57 -10.10 -4.11
CA ASP A 73 -7.55 -10.04 -5.16
C ASP A 73 -7.28 -8.61 -5.65
N LYS A 74 -8.30 -7.79 -5.72
CA LYS A 74 -8.18 -6.39 -6.19
C LYS A 74 -7.39 -5.49 -5.24
N TYR A 75 -7.22 -5.88 -3.95
CA TYR A 75 -6.51 -5.09 -2.94
C TYR A 75 -5.27 -5.81 -2.38
N ALA A 76 -5.13 -7.11 -2.64
CA ALA A 76 -4.09 -7.93 -2.02
C ALA A 76 -2.65 -7.45 -2.33
N ASP A 77 -2.47 -6.82 -3.48
CA ASP A 77 -1.15 -6.35 -3.94
C ASP A 77 -0.85 -4.90 -3.59
N ILE A 78 -1.78 -4.21 -2.93
CA ILE A 78 -1.54 -2.82 -2.49
C ILE A 78 -0.60 -2.86 -1.27
N PRO A 79 0.57 -2.18 -1.32
CA PRO A 79 1.48 -2.16 -0.17
C PRO A 79 0.86 -1.44 1.02
N ILE A 80 1.10 -1.99 2.21
CA ILE A 80 0.57 -1.48 3.47
C ILE A 80 1.72 -1.15 4.41
N VAL A 81 1.76 0.11 4.87
CA VAL A 81 2.67 0.56 5.92
C VAL A 81 1.85 0.69 7.20
N ALA A 82 2.12 -0.15 8.18
CA ALA A 82 1.42 -0.14 9.46
C ALA A 82 2.10 0.83 10.43
N LYS A 83 1.29 1.57 11.17
CA LYS A 83 1.75 2.52 12.19
C LYS A 83 1.16 2.15 13.54
N THR A 84 1.99 2.17 14.58
CA THR A 84 1.52 1.96 15.96
C THR A 84 2.54 2.52 16.96
N ALA A 85 2.17 2.50 18.25
CA ALA A 85 3.11 2.78 19.33
C ALA A 85 4.13 1.64 19.44
N ILE A 86 5.30 1.93 20.04
CA ILE A 86 6.40 0.98 20.16
C ILE A 86 5.99 -0.25 20.98
N ASP A 87 5.86 -1.39 20.30
CA ASP A 87 5.55 -2.68 20.90
C ASP A 87 5.99 -3.79 19.94
N GLU A 88 7.01 -4.55 20.30
CA GLU A 88 7.55 -5.64 19.48
C GLU A 88 6.50 -6.69 19.11
N LYS A 89 5.60 -7.01 20.02
CA LYS A 89 4.53 -7.98 19.77
C LYS A 89 3.57 -7.52 18.69
N THR A 90 3.24 -6.22 18.69
CA THR A 90 2.36 -5.63 17.69
C THR A 90 3.04 -5.59 16.33
N GLU A 91 4.35 -5.31 16.30
CA GLU A 91 5.14 -5.34 15.07
C GLU A 91 5.08 -6.71 14.39
N VAL A 92 5.35 -7.77 15.16
CA VAL A 92 5.30 -9.14 14.63
C VAL A 92 3.90 -9.48 14.12
N LYS A 93 2.87 -9.15 14.85
CA LYS A 93 1.47 -9.38 14.44
C LYS A 93 1.13 -8.64 13.14
N ALA A 94 1.60 -7.41 13.01
CA ALA A 94 1.34 -6.59 11.81
C ALA A 94 1.98 -7.23 10.58
N LEU A 95 3.25 -7.65 10.68
CA LEU A 95 3.97 -8.28 9.59
C LEU A 95 3.37 -9.64 9.24
N GLU A 96 3.00 -10.45 10.23
CA GLU A 96 2.33 -11.74 10.01
C GLU A 96 0.97 -11.57 9.37
N ALA A 97 0.24 -10.50 9.70
CA ALA A 97 -1.05 -10.22 9.10
C ALA A 97 -0.96 -9.78 7.63
N GLY A 98 0.22 -9.31 7.21
CA GLY A 98 0.47 -8.93 5.83
C GLY A 98 0.87 -7.48 5.60
N ALA A 99 1.22 -6.74 6.65
CA ALA A 99 1.81 -5.42 6.50
C ALA A 99 3.20 -5.57 5.85
N ASP A 100 3.52 -4.68 4.93
CA ASP A 100 4.78 -4.74 4.18
C ASP A 100 5.91 -3.97 4.85
N GLU A 101 5.54 -2.97 5.65
CA GLU A 101 6.48 -2.12 6.37
C GLU A 101 5.83 -1.64 7.67
N TYR A 102 6.63 -1.13 8.58
CA TYR A 102 6.20 -0.78 9.91
C TYR A 102 6.82 0.54 10.37
N ILE A 103 6.03 1.40 11.00
CA ILE A 103 6.46 2.70 11.52
C ILE A 103 6.04 2.81 12.98
N PHE A 104 6.99 3.20 13.83
CA PHE A 104 6.71 3.51 15.24
C PHE A 104 6.29 4.98 15.37
N SER A 105 5.31 5.27 16.21
CA SER A 105 4.89 6.61 16.52
C SER A 105 5.38 7.01 17.92
N PRO A 106 6.00 8.18 18.11
CA PRO A 106 6.36 9.17 17.11
C PRO A 106 7.56 8.76 16.24
N CYS A 107 7.57 9.17 14.99
CA CYS A 107 8.61 8.83 14.04
C CYS A 107 9.12 10.07 13.29
N ASP A 108 10.42 10.10 12.99
CA ASP A 108 11.01 11.17 12.20
C ASP A 108 10.40 11.15 10.79
N PRO A 109 9.88 12.29 10.30
CA PRO A 109 9.32 12.39 8.95
C PRO A 109 10.25 11.90 7.84
N ALA A 110 11.56 12.12 7.98
CA ALA A 110 12.54 11.66 6.99
C ALA A 110 12.60 10.13 6.92
N ILE A 111 12.47 9.44 8.06
CA ILE A 111 12.44 7.99 8.12
C ILE A 111 11.16 7.46 7.48
N VAL A 112 10.02 8.07 7.80
CA VAL A 112 8.72 7.69 7.22
C VAL A 112 8.75 7.82 5.70
N LYS A 113 9.23 8.94 5.19
CA LYS A 113 9.38 9.17 3.75
C LYS A 113 10.26 8.10 3.09
N LYS A 114 11.39 7.79 3.72
CA LYS A 114 12.35 6.83 3.17
C LYS A 114 11.76 5.43 3.09
N ARG A 115 11.08 4.99 4.14
CA ARG A 115 10.44 3.66 4.18
C ARG A 115 9.34 3.53 3.15
N VAL A 116 8.47 4.54 3.04
CA VAL A 116 7.41 4.58 2.04
C VAL A 116 7.99 4.58 0.63
N HIS A 117 8.97 5.42 0.38
CA HIS A 117 9.62 5.53 -0.93
C HIS A 117 10.24 4.19 -1.37
N ASN A 118 10.99 3.56 -0.48
CA ASN A 118 11.63 2.26 -0.77
C ASN A 118 10.59 1.18 -1.08
N LEU A 119 9.50 1.16 -0.34
CA LEU A 119 8.43 0.19 -0.53
C LEU A 119 7.72 0.39 -1.87
N VAL A 120 7.40 1.63 -2.21
CA VAL A 120 6.75 1.98 -3.48
C VAL A 120 7.66 1.62 -4.66
N GLU A 121 8.95 1.94 -4.60
CA GLU A 121 9.91 1.58 -5.64
C GLU A 121 9.98 0.07 -5.84
N LYS A 122 10.04 -0.67 -4.76
CA LYS A 122 10.07 -2.14 -4.81
C LYS A 122 8.86 -2.70 -5.54
N TYR A 123 7.67 -2.21 -5.21
CA TYR A 123 6.43 -2.66 -5.85
C TYR A 123 6.36 -2.29 -7.33
N ILE A 124 6.78 -1.10 -7.69
CA ILE A 124 6.82 -0.66 -9.09
C ILE A 124 7.78 -1.54 -9.89
N LEU A 125 8.99 -1.78 -9.38
CA LEU A 125 9.99 -2.62 -10.05
C LEU A 125 9.52 -4.06 -10.22
N GLU A 126 8.87 -4.63 -9.22
CA GLU A 126 8.30 -5.98 -9.30
C GLU A 126 7.23 -6.06 -10.37
N ARG A 127 6.33 -5.07 -10.45
CA ARG A 127 5.29 -5.01 -11.48
C ARG A 127 5.88 -4.87 -12.87
N GLU A 128 6.91 -4.07 -13.04
CA GLU A 128 7.60 -3.91 -14.31
C GLU A 128 8.26 -5.21 -14.76
N LYS A 129 8.87 -5.95 -13.84
CA LYS A 129 9.46 -7.26 -14.12
C LYS A 129 8.42 -8.26 -14.59
N ILE A 130 7.28 -8.31 -13.92
CA ILE A 130 6.17 -9.21 -14.27
C ILE A 130 5.64 -8.84 -15.65
N ARG A 131 5.45 -7.56 -15.93
CA ARG A 131 4.99 -7.09 -17.25
C ARG A 131 5.97 -7.47 -18.35
N ALA A 132 7.26 -7.23 -18.13
CA ALA A 132 8.30 -7.57 -19.11
C ALA A 132 8.33 -9.06 -19.39
N GLN A 133 8.18 -9.89 -18.35
CA GLN A 133 8.16 -11.34 -18.51
C GLN A 133 6.93 -11.81 -19.28
N LEU A 134 5.75 -11.23 -18.98
CA LEU A 134 4.51 -11.56 -19.71
C LEU A 134 4.61 -11.17 -21.19
N GLU A 135 5.13 -9.99 -21.48
CA GLU A 135 5.33 -9.53 -22.86
C GLU A 135 6.28 -10.46 -23.63
N LYS A 136 7.34 -10.89 -22.97
CA LYS A 136 8.31 -11.84 -23.55
C LYS A 136 7.67 -13.18 -23.87
N GLU A 137 6.86 -13.72 -22.95
CA GLU A 137 6.12 -14.96 -23.15
C GLU A 137 5.11 -14.85 -24.29
N GLN A 138 4.40 -13.72 -24.38
CA GLN A 138 3.46 -13.45 -25.46
C GLN A 138 4.15 -13.38 -26.82
N GLU A 139 5.29 -12.73 -26.91
CA GLU A 139 6.07 -12.65 -28.13
C GLU A 139 6.55 -14.03 -28.57
N MET A 140 7.03 -14.83 -27.64
CA MET A 140 7.45 -16.21 -27.92
C MET A 140 6.27 -17.07 -28.37
N GLY A 141 5.11 -16.90 -27.76
CA GLY A 141 3.88 -17.60 -28.16
C GLY A 141 3.45 -17.24 -29.56
N ARG A 142 3.48 -15.96 -29.92
CA ARG A 142 3.16 -15.49 -31.27
C ARG A 142 4.15 -16.02 -32.31
N ALA A 143 5.44 -16.01 -32.00
CA ALA A 143 6.45 -16.55 -32.88
C ALA A 143 6.24 -18.03 -33.12
N LYS A 144 5.90 -18.81 -32.10
CA LYS A 144 5.55 -20.22 -32.20
C LYS A 144 4.34 -20.45 -33.09
N GLU A 145 3.29 -19.67 -32.91
CA GLU A 145 2.06 -19.78 -33.71
C GLU A 145 2.33 -19.50 -35.19
N LEU A 146 3.10 -18.44 -35.48
CA LEU A 146 3.49 -18.09 -36.85
C LEU A 146 4.32 -19.21 -37.50
N PHE A 147 5.21 -19.81 -36.75
CA PHE A 147 6.03 -20.91 -37.23
C PHE A 147 5.19 -22.17 -37.54
N LEU A 148 4.24 -22.48 -36.68
CA LEU A 148 3.35 -23.64 -36.83
C LEU A 148 2.31 -23.47 -37.93
N ALA A 149 1.95 -22.22 -38.24
CA ALA A 149 0.98 -21.90 -39.29
C ALA A 149 1.51 -22.02 -40.71
N ARG A 150 2.81 -22.27 -40.88
CA ARG A 150 3.43 -22.49 -42.20
C ARG A 150 3.28 -23.97 -42.62
#